data_bfcfe38f67747726c809aeb0432cd9c2
#
_entry.id   bfcfe38f67747726c809aeb0432cd9c2
#
_cell.length_a   1.000
_cell.length_b   1.000
_cell.length_c   1.000
_cell.angle_alpha   90.00
_cell.angle_beta   90.00
_cell.angle_gamma   90.00
#
_symmetry.space_group_name_H-M   'P 1'
#
loop_
_entity.id
_entity.type
_entity.pdbx_description
1 polymer ?
#
loop_
_entity_poly.entity_id
_entity_poly.type
_entity_poly.pdbx_seq_one_letter_code
_entity_poly.pdbx_strand_id
1 'polypeptide(L)'
;MGAFEKVNVIYCDFQSPISDEDISELISNKDLECVRPCGGYVPSEKDLYLLNDFFKKRPDVAFRVTCKGQLRHIPYVQNISEPVEGCLGEELEDLKYIKCLKSISLVEKNIEPLLAHKDELIGLGLEGTINKSSNEILPKLGNLKALYLDSTTLKSFTYISELPIEKLSLYGRQPSDTLELEKLTGLKEIHIKNNSNWIDFGFLSKLDNLERIKLSYCAKIESVPSLDELVRLKYIELSNCNRLIDIQALWKLGKDCNVLATGNNLSKERISYQYDKDLGLADWCKEYSVNIPDDILNRGL
;
A
#
# COMPACT_ATOMS: atom_id res chain seq x y z
N MET A 1 31.12 14.97 1.95
CA MET A 1 29.82 14.43 1.50
C MET A 1 29.64 13.15 2.28
N GLY A 2 28.55 13.00 3.03
CA GLY A 2 28.22 11.77 3.74
C GLY A 2 27.92 10.64 2.77
N ALA A 3 27.93 9.40 3.26
CA ALA A 3 27.66 8.20 2.47
C ALA A 3 26.23 8.19 1.88
N PHE A 4 25.32 8.98 2.45
CA PHE A 4 23.91 8.98 2.11
C PHE A 4 23.54 10.11 1.15
N GLU A 5 22.88 9.75 0.05
CA GLU A 5 22.17 10.70 -0.81
C GLU A 5 20.68 10.71 -0.41
N LYS A 6 20.13 11.91 -0.14
CA LYS A 6 18.69 12.09 0.04
C LYS A 6 18.02 12.08 -1.32
N VAL A 7 17.45 10.95 -1.72
CA VAL A 7 16.64 10.85 -2.95
C VAL A 7 15.32 11.57 -2.77
N ASN A 8 14.75 11.50 -1.56
CA ASN A 8 13.65 12.34 -1.06
C ASN A 8 13.69 12.29 0.49
N VAL A 9 12.75 12.95 1.16
CA VAL A 9 12.71 13.02 2.64
C VAL A 9 12.55 11.63 3.28
N ILE A 10 12.01 10.66 2.56
CA ILE A 10 11.57 9.34 3.03
C ILE A 10 12.65 8.27 2.84
N TYR A 11 13.45 8.37 1.75
CA TYR A 11 14.47 7.37 1.40
C TYR A 11 15.88 7.95 1.51
N CYS A 12 16.77 7.20 2.16
CA CYS A 12 18.19 7.49 2.15
C CYS A 12 18.96 6.36 1.45
N ASP A 13 19.57 6.69 0.33
CA ASP A 13 20.39 5.79 -0.47
C ASP A 13 21.88 5.97 -0.10
N PHE A 14 22.64 4.88 -0.07
CA PHE A 14 24.09 4.94 0.12
C PHE A 14 24.85 4.03 -0.84
N GLN A 15 26.01 4.48 -1.27
CA GLN A 15 26.87 3.80 -2.25
C GLN A 15 28.35 3.85 -1.87
N SER A 16 28.64 4.09 -0.60
CA SER A 16 29.99 4.12 -0.01
C SER A 16 29.92 3.71 1.46
N PRO A 17 31.07 3.37 2.10
CA PRO A 17 31.11 3.02 3.52
C PRO A 17 30.47 4.06 4.42
N ILE A 18 29.77 3.59 5.45
CA ILE A 18 29.03 4.40 6.41
C ILE A 18 29.92 4.79 7.58
N SER A 19 29.79 6.03 8.07
CA SER A 19 30.45 6.53 9.28
C SER A 19 29.48 6.66 10.46
N ASP A 20 30.01 6.90 11.67
CA ASP A 20 29.22 7.19 12.86
C ASP A 20 28.44 8.52 12.73
N GLU A 21 29.01 9.49 12.00
CA GLU A 21 28.33 10.75 11.68
C GLU A 21 27.10 10.52 10.80
N ASP A 22 27.23 9.67 9.77
CA ASP A 22 26.13 9.29 8.90
C ASP A 22 25.00 8.63 9.70
N ILE A 23 25.31 7.73 10.63
CA ILE A 23 24.31 7.09 11.51
C ILE A 23 23.60 8.13 12.40
N SER A 24 24.36 9.11 12.92
CA SER A 24 23.81 10.18 13.75
C SER A 24 22.81 11.05 12.96
N GLU A 25 23.11 11.33 11.69
CA GLU A 25 22.21 12.04 10.77
C GLU A 25 20.95 11.22 10.50
N LEU A 26 21.06 9.91 10.20
CA LEU A 26 19.89 9.03 10.00
C LEU A 26 18.97 8.97 11.22
N ILE A 27 19.53 8.89 12.44
CA ILE A 27 18.76 8.87 13.69
C ILE A 27 17.94 10.16 13.84
N SER A 28 18.50 11.30 13.46
CA SER A 28 17.87 12.62 13.56
C SER A 28 16.75 12.84 12.56
N ASN A 29 16.74 12.11 11.44
CA ASN A 29 15.72 12.23 10.39
C ASN A 29 14.44 11.50 10.76
N LYS A 30 13.45 12.23 11.27
CA LYS A 30 12.16 11.67 11.72
C LYS A 30 11.28 11.17 10.59
N ASP A 31 11.46 11.70 9.38
CA ASP A 31 10.66 11.35 8.20
C ASP A 31 11.24 10.17 7.42
N LEU A 32 12.39 9.63 7.86
CA LEU A 32 13.04 8.51 7.21
C LEU A 32 12.22 7.23 7.35
N GLU A 33 11.87 6.62 6.23
CA GLU A 33 11.14 5.36 6.16
C GLU A 33 12.01 4.18 5.70
N CYS A 34 13.03 4.42 4.88
CA CYS A 34 13.86 3.33 4.35
C CYS A 34 15.32 3.75 4.10
N VAL A 35 16.24 2.84 4.42
CA VAL A 35 17.67 2.93 4.09
C VAL A 35 18.00 1.89 3.03
N ARG A 36 18.67 2.31 1.93
CA ARG A 36 18.89 1.46 0.76
C ARG A 36 20.32 1.53 0.27
N PRO A 37 21.06 0.39 0.22
CA PRO A 37 22.26 0.31 -0.61
C PRO A 37 21.89 0.51 -2.08
N CYS A 38 22.66 1.30 -2.82
CA CYS A 38 22.39 1.59 -4.23
C CYS A 38 23.67 1.59 -5.06
N GLY A 39 23.58 1.87 -6.36
CA GLY A 39 24.74 1.96 -7.26
C GLY A 39 25.60 0.70 -7.33
N GLY A 40 25.07 -0.47 -6.97
CA GLY A 40 25.85 -1.72 -6.91
C GLY A 40 26.74 -1.82 -5.66
N TYR A 41 26.63 -0.91 -4.71
CA TYR A 41 27.38 -0.98 -3.46
C TYR A 41 26.91 -2.16 -2.60
N VAL A 42 27.87 -2.97 -2.19
CA VAL A 42 27.64 -4.08 -1.25
C VAL A 42 28.15 -3.64 0.12
N PRO A 43 27.26 -3.41 1.10
CA PRO A 43 27.66 -3.03 2.45
C PRO A 43 28.64 -4.02 3.08
N SER A 44 29.71 -3.51 3.66
CA SER A 44 30.64 -4.30 4.45
C SER A 44 30.02 -4.77 5.77
N GLU A 45 30.62 -5.75 6.44
CA GLU A 45 30.18 -6.15 7.78
C GLU A 45 30.20 -4.96 8.76
N LYS A 46 31.18 -4.06 8.64
CA LYS A 46 31.24 -2.85 9.46
C LYS A 46 30.03 -1.95 9.24
N ASP A 47 29.65 -1.71 7.98
CA ASP A 47 28.47 -0.92 7.66
C ASP A 47 27.19 -1.56 8.25
N LEU A 48 27.08 -2.88 8.11
CA LEU A 48 25.94 -3.63 8.65
C LEU A 48 25.88 -3.59 10.18
N TYR A 49 27.01 -3.62 10.88
CA TYR A 49 27.03 -3.44 12.34
C TYR A 49 26.57 -2.04 12.76
N LEU A 50 26.99 -1.00 12.06
CA LEU A 50 26.51 0.37 12.31
C LEU A 50 25.00 0.49 12.05
N LEU A 51 24.51 -0.08 10.96
CA LEU A 51 23.09 -0.15 10.66
C LEU A 51 22.30 -0.97 11.70
N ASN A 52 22.89 -2.05 12.21
CA ASN A 52 22.24 -2.83 13.27
C ASN A 52 22.02 -1.99 14.55
N ASP A 53 23.00 -1.16 14.93
CA ASP A 53 22.85 -0.25 16.06
C ASP A 53 21.87 0.90 15.77
N PHE A 54 21.78 1.33 14.51
CA PHE A 54 20.74 2.23 14.06
C PHE A 54 19.33 1.59 14.20
N PHE A 55 19.12 0.34 13.72
CA PHE A 55 17.80 -0.32 13.80
C PHE A 55 17.35 -0.64 15.23
N LYS A 56 18.27 -0.76 16.19
CA LYS A 56 17.90 -0.82 17.63
C LYS A 56 17.22 0.46 18.10
N LYS A 57 17.59 1.62 17.54
CA LYS A 57 17.08 2.95 17.90
C LYS A 57 15.90 3.38 17.02
N ARG A 58 15.88 2.94 15.76
CA ARG A 58 14.89 3.25 14.75
C ARG A 58 14.33 1.96 14.12
N PRO A 59 13.64 1.13 14.92
CA PRO A 59 13.05 -0.12 14.41
C PRO A 59 11.89 0.11 13.42
N ASP A 60 11.39 1.33 13.34
CA ASP A 60 10.38 1.81 12.39
C ASP A 60 10.89 1.90 10.95
N VAL A 61 12.19 2.10 10.77
CA VAL A 61 12.81 2.28 9.45
C VAL A 61 13.04 0.94 8.75
N ALA A 62 12.69 0.86 7.48
CA ALA A 62 12.92 -0.31 6.66
C ALA A 62 14.35 -0.36 6.09
N PHE A 63 14.78 -1.56 5.72
CA PHE A 63 16.04 -1.80 5.02
C PHE A 63 15.80 -2.56 3.71
N ARG A 64 16.47 -2.15 2.64
CA ARG A 64 16.52 -2.88 1.39
C ARG A 64 17.67 -3.87 1.40
N VAL A 65 17.37 -5.16 1.44
CA VAL A 65 18.36 -6.23 1.35
C VAL A 65 18.79 -6.38 -0.11
N THR A 66 20.09 -6.33 -0.38
CA THR A 66 20.66 -6.35 -1.75
C THR A 66 21.54 -7.55 -2.04
N CYS A 67 21.98 -8.29 -1.02
CA CYS A 67 22.77 -9.52 -1.20
C CYS A 67 22.57 -10.49 -0.04
N LYS A 68 22.86 -11.77 -0.33
CA LYS A 68 22.72 -12.88 0.64
C LYS A 68 23.57 -12.65 1.91
N GLY A 69 23.06 -13.07 3.04
CA GLY A 69 23.75 -13.07 4.32
C GLY A 69 23.80 -11.74 5.05
N GLN A 70 23.23 -10.65 4.49
CA GLN A 70 23.20 -9.35 5.19
C GLN A 70 22.44 -9.42 6.50
N LEU A 71 21.32 -10.13 6.54
CA LEU A 71 20.43 -10.19 7.71
C LEU A 71 21.09 -10.77 8.95
N ARG A 72 22.12 -11.61 8.81
CA ARG A 72 22.87 -12.13 9.97
C ARG A 72 23.58 -11.04 10.77
N HIS A 73 23.92 -9.93 10.13
CA HIS A 73 24.64 -8.81 10.74
C HIS A 73 23.69 -7.71 11.25
N ILE A 74 22.41 -7.74 10.84
CA ILE A 74 21.38 -6.74 11.23
C ILE A 74 20.13 -7.39 11.86
N PRO A 75 20.26 -8.25 12.87
CA PRO A 75 19.14 -8.99 13.46
C PRO A 75 18.05 -8.09 14.10
N TYR A 76 18.30 -6.81 14.28
CA TYR A 76 17.35 -5.85 14.85
C TYR A 76 16.54 -5.07 13.81
N VAL A 77 16.80 -5.28 12.50
CA VAL A 77 15.87 -4.75 11.47
C VAL A 77 14.51 -5.43 11.62
N GLN A 78 13.45 -4.63 11.60
CA GLN A 78 12.07 -5.15 11.73
C GLN A 78 11.27 -5.05 10.44
N ASN A 79 11.68 -4.17 9.53
CA ASN A 79 10.99 -3.91 8.29
C ASN A 79 11.94 -4.11 7.11
N ILE A 80 11.54 -4.95 6.16
CA ILE A 80 12.31 -5.24 4.95
C ILE A 80 11.51 -4.75 3.75
N SER A 81 12.09 -3.80 3.00
CA SER A 81 11.45 -3.21 1.83
C SER A 81 12.15 -3.67 0.56
N GLU A 82 11.37 -4.10 -0.42
CA GLU A 82 11.81 -4.38 -1.80
C GLU A 82 13.18 -5.09 -1.90
N PRO A 83 13.37 -6.26 -1.26
CA PRO A 83 14.64 -6.98 -1.36
C PRO A 83 14.91 -7.34 -2.82
N VAL A 84 16.18 -7.37 -3.19
CA VAL A 84 16.58 -7.87 -4.51
C VAL A 84 16.28 -9.37 -4.57
N GLU A 85 15.70 -9.83 -5.68
CA GLU A 85 15.31 -11.24 -5.86
C GLU A 85 16.45 -12.19 -5.50
N GLY A 86 16.14 -13.20 -4.69
CA GLY A 86 17.07 -14.23 -4.22
C GLY A 86 18.07 -13.79 -3.15
N CYS A 87 18.08 -12.51 -2.71
CA CYS A 87 19.05 -12.06 -1.69
C CYS A 87 18.66 -12.44 -0.26
N LEU A 88 17.45 -12.98 -0.04
CA LEU A 88 17.00 -13.55 1.26
C LEU A 88 17.31 -15.06 1.40
N GLY A 89 18.04 -15.64 0.44
CA GLY A 89 18.27 -17.07 0.35
C GLY A 89 17.25 -17.79 -0.53
N GLU A 90 17.51 -19.08 -0.86
CA GLU A 90 16.67 -19.80 -1.83
C GLU A 90 15.24 -20.07 -1.34
N GLU A 91 15.05 -20.16 -0.03
CA GLU A 91 13.74 -20.37 0.64
C GLU A 91 13.53 -19.36 1.75
N LEU A 92 13.94 -18.11 1.56
CA LEU A 92 13.91 -17.04 2.57
C LEU A 92 14.66 -17.43 3.87
N GLU A 93 15.65 -18.30 3.77
CA GLU A 93 16.35 -18.87 4.92
C GLU A 93 17.08 -17.84 5.80
N ASP A 94 17.43 -16.69 5.24
CA ASP A 94 18.07 -15.60 5.98
C ASP A 94 17.12 -14.90 6.97
N LEU A 95 15.80 -15.07 6.83
CA LEU A 95 14.82 -14.53 7.79
C LEU A 95 15.01 -15.08 9.20
N LYS A 96 15.58 -16.29 9.37
CA LYS A 96 15.90 -16.88 10.68
C LYS A 96 16.84 -16.03 11.55
N TYR A 97 17.57 -15.09 10.96
CA TYR A 97 18.45 -14.20 11.71
C TYR A 97 17.73 -12.99 12.31
N ILE A 98 16.53 -12.67 11.83
CA ILE A 98 15.75 -11.53 12.32
C ILE A 98 15.08 -11.89 13.64
N LYS A 99 15.22 -11.01 14.63
CA LYS A 99 14.63 -11.22 15.96
C LYS A 99 13.14 -10.93 16.04
N CYS A 100 12.67 -9.97 15.24
CA CYS A 100 11.28 -9.55 15.23
C CYS A 100 10.96 -8.94 13.86
N LEU A 101 10.34 -9.70 12.96
CA LEU A 101 9.95 -9.22 11.64
C LEU A 101 8.54 -8.64 11.70
N LYS A 102 8.43 -7.32 11.50
CA LYS A 102 7.14 -6.60 11.48
C LYS A 102 6.54 -6.46 10.10
N SER A 103 7.37 -6.15 9.10
CA SER A 103 6.89 -6.06 7.73
C SER A 103 7.94 -6.51 6.72
N ILE A 104 7.46 -7.05 5.61
CA ILE A 104 8.31 -7.46 4.50
C ILE A 104 7.54 -7.37 3.17
N SER A 105 8.26 -6.92 2.11
CA SER A 105 7.80 -7.04 0.72
C SER A 105 8.62 -8.13 0.01
N LEU A 106 7.97 -8.98 -0.76
CA LEU A 106 8.58 -10.16 -1.38
C LEU A 106 8.18 -10.27 -2.86
N VAL A 107 9.10 -10.80 -3.66
CA VAL A 107 8.86 -11.27 -5.03
C VAL A 107 8.90 -12.81 -5.13
N GLU A 108 9.19 -13.49 -4.03
CA GLU A 108 9.31 -14.94 -3.95
C GLU A 108 7.95 -15.65 -3.99
N LYS A 109 7.93 -16.82 -4.64
CA LYS A 109 6.72 -17.61 -4.82
C LYS A 109 6.32 -18.39 -3.57
N ASN A 110 7.28 -18.79 -2.75
CA ASN A 110 7.07 -19.53 -1.52
C ASN A 110 7.19 -18.62 -0.30
N ILE A 111 6.10 -18.44 0.44
CA ILE A 111 6.05 -17.62 1.65
C ILE A 111 5.93 -18.42 2.94
N GLU A 112 6.07 -19.76 2.86
CA GLU A 112 5.96 -20.62 4.05
C GLU A 112 6.95 -20.24 5.18
N PRO A 113 8.20 -19.80 4.90
CA PRO A 113 9.12 -19.37 5.95
C PRO A 113 8.61 -18.20 6.81
N LEU A 114 7.66 -17.40 6.33
CA LEU A 114 7.03 -16.34 7.12
C LEU A 114 6.27 -16.87 8.34
N LEU A 115 5.90 -18.15 8.35
CA LEU A 115 5.24 -18.77 9.51
C LEU A 115 6.09 -18.72 10.79
N ALA A 116 7.42 -18.64 10.65
CA ALA A 116 8.31 -18.45 11.80
C ALA A 116 8.11 -17.08 12.49
N HIS A 117 7.52 -16.12 11.78
CA HIS A 117 7.27 -14.74 12.25
C HIS A 117 5.78 -14.40 12.34
N LYS A 118 4.88 -15.40 12.27
CA LYS A 118 3.42 -15.19 12.18
C LYS A 118 2.84 -14.34 13.32
N ASP A 119 3.46 -14.39 14.49
CA ASP A 119 2.98 -13.71 15.69
C ASP A 119 3.40 -12.22 15.74
N GLU A 120 4.47 -11.84 15.00
CA GLU A 120 4.99 -10.48 14.94
C GLU A 120 4.67 -9.76 13.63
N LEU A 121 4.43 -10.52 12.53
CA LEU A 121 4.26 -9.96 11.19
C LEU A 121 2.92 -9.25 11.06
N ILE A 122 2.98 -7.94 10.82
CA ILE A 122 1.79 -7.07 10.66
C ILE A 122 1.65 -6.49 9.25
N GLY A 123 2.71 -6.49 8.44
CA GLY A 123 2.72 -5.99 7.08
C GLY A 123 3.33 -6.97 6.09
N LEU A 124 2.64 -7.25 5.00
CA LEU A 124 3.11 -8.13 3.94
C LEU A 124 2.83 -7.52 2.56
N GLY A 125 3.88 -7.36 1.77
CA GLY A 125 3.82 -7.06 0.35
C GLY A 125 4.20 -8.29 -0.47
N LEU A 126 3.40 -8.62 -1.48
CA LEU A 126 3.70 -9.69 -2.43
C LEU A 126 3.61 -9.15 -3.84
N GLU A 127 4.67 -9.37 -4.64
CA GLU A 127 4.71 -8.99 -6.04
C GLU A 127 4.86 -10.25 -6.92
N GLY A 128 4.11 -10.28 -8.02
CA GLY A 128 4.13 -11.40 -8.95
C GLY A 128 3.35 -12.63 -8.45
N THR A 129 3.59 -13.79 -9.06
CA THR A 129 2.79 -14.99 -8.84
C THR A 129 3.31 -15.79 -7.64
N ILE A 130 2.49 -15.95 -6.62
CA ILE A 130 2.75 -16.90 -5.54
C ILE A 130 2.33 -18.32 -5.93
N ASN A 131 2.95 -19.34 -5.32
CA ASN A 131 2.58 -20.71 -5.55
C ASN A 131 1.25 -21.09 -4.85
N LYS A 132 0.73 -22.29 -5.16
CA LYS A 132 -0.57 -22.72 -4.61
C LYS A 132 -0.54 -22.84 -3.08
N SER A 133 0.54 -23.35 -2.50
CA SER A 133 0.67 -23.51 -1.06
C SER A 133 0.75 -22.17 -0.34
N SER A 134 1.33 -21.15 -0.97
CA SER A 134 1.40 -19.81 -0.39
C SER A 134 0.03 -19.17 -0.17
N ASN A 135 -0.98 -19.47 -1.00
CA ASN A 135 -2.35 -19.05 -0.71
C ASN A 135 -2.86 -19.64 0.63
N GLU A 136 -2.47 -20.88 0.97
CA GLU A 136 -2.87 -21.57 2.20
C GLU A 136 -2.07 -21.09 3.44
N ILE A 137 -0.98 -20.35 3.22
CA ILE A 137 -0.18 -19.74 4.28
C ILE A 137 -0.82 -18.43 4.76
N LEU A 138 -1.39 -17.63 3.85
CA LEU A 138 -1.94 -16.32 4.18
C LEU A 138 -2.89 -16.33 5.39
N PRO A 139 -3.89 -17.23 5.49
CA PRO A 139 -4.80 -17.27 6.64
C PRO A 139 -4.09 -17.55 7.97
N LYS A 140 -2.88 -18.14 7.94
CA LYS A 140 -2.11 -18.49 9.14
C LYS A 140 -1.31 -17.31 9.69
N LEU A 141 -1.21 -16.20 8.92
CA LEU A 141 -0.57 -14.97 9.32
C LEU A 141 -1.61 -14.05 10.00
N GLY A 142 -2.18 -14.52 11.10
CA GLY A 142 -3.37 -13.95 11.74
C GLY A 142 -3.22 -12.56 12.33
N ASN A 143 -2.02 -11.99 12.36
CA ASN A 143 -1.75 -10.63 12.85
C ASN A 143 -1.57 -9.59 11.73
N LEU A 144 -1.75 -9.99 10.45
CA LEU A 144 -1.60 -9.07 9.33
C LEU A 144 -2.64 -7.96 9.37
N LYS A 145 -2.15 -6.71 9.41
CA LYS A 145 -2.94 -5.48 9.34
C LYS A 145 -2.80 -4.75 8.01
N ALA A 146 -1.68 -4.94 7.33
CA ALA A 146 -1.42 -4.33 6.03
C ALA A 146 -1.04 -5.42 5.03
N LEU A 147 -1.77 -5.48 3.90
CA LEU A 147 -1.51 -6.41 2.82
C LEU A 147 -1.46 -5.67 1.48
N TYR A 148 -0.34 -5.83 0.79
CA TYR A 148 -0.12 -5.30 -0.56
C TYR A 148 0.09 -6.47 -1.53
N LEU A 149 -0.72 -6.54 -2.58
CA LEU A 149 -0.66 -7.57 -3.61
C LEU A 149 -0.50 -6.89 -4.97
N ASP A 150 0.69 -6.98 -5.57
CA ASP A 150 0.96 -6.44 -6.91
C ASP A 150 1.10 -7.57 -7.92
N SER A 151 0.19 -7.61 -8.88
CA SER A 151 0.13 -8.65 -9.91
C SER A 151 0.09 -10.07 -9.33
N THR A 152 -0.21 -10.17 -8.04
CA THR A 152 -0.30 -11.42 -7.29
C THR A 152 -1.68 -12.02 -7.48
N THR A 153 -1.76 -13.16 -8.10
CA THR A 153 -3.04 -13.83 -8.35
C THR A 153 -3.41 -14.69 -7.15
N LEU A 154 -4.23 -14.15 -6.25
CA LEU A 154 -4.97 -14.98 -5.32
C LEU A 154 -5.96 -15.87 -6.07
N LYS A 155 -6.23 -17.08 -5.56
CA LYS A 155 -7.30 -17.92 -6.10
C LYS A 155 -8.68 -17.45 -5.67
N SER A 156 -8.78 -16.92 -4.45
CA SER A 156 -10.00 -16.42 -3.84
C SER A 156 -9.65 -15.47 -2.70
N PHE A 157 -10.51 -14.50 -2.43
CA PHE A 157 -10.40 -13.64 -1.26
C PHE A 157 -10.72 -14.36 0.06
N THR A 158 -11.24 -15.60 0.04
CA THR A 158 -11.39 -16.44 1.24
C THR A 158 -10.08 -16.63 1.99
N TYR A 159 -8.93 -16.56 1.32
CA TYR A 159 -7.63 -16.69 1.98
C TYR A 159 -7.24 -15.48 2.84
N ILE A 160 -7.94 -14.36 2.71
CA ILE A 160 -7.64 -13.14 3.47
C ILE A 160 -8.85 -12.59 4.22
N SER A 161 -10.05 -13.09 3.96
CA SER A 161 -11.31 -12.52 4.47
C SER A 161 -11.45 -12.52 5.99
N GLU A 162 -10.77 -13.43 6.69
CA GLU A 162 -10.78 -13.53 8.16
C GLU A 162 -9.58 -12.85 8.82
N LEU A 163 -8.68 -12.24 8.04
CA LEU A 163 -7.52 -11.54 8.57
C LEU A 163 -7.90 -10.14 9.08
N PRO A 164 -7.26 -9.64 10.15
CA PRO A 164 -7.56 -8.33 10.72
C PRO A 164 -6.98 -7.18 9.89
N ILE A 165 -7.19 -7.21 8.57
CA ILE A 165 -6.62 -6.25 7.62
C ILE A 165 -7.24 -4.86 7.85
N GLU A 166 -6.38 -3.88 8.09
CA GLU A 166 -6.74 -2.46 8.19
C GLU A 166 -6.39 -1.68 6.91
N LYS A 167 -5.37 -2.16 6.15
CA LYS A 167 -4.92 -1.56 4.89
C LYS A 167 -4.76 -2.64 3.83
N LEU A 168 -5.43 -2.47 2.68
CA LEU A 168 -5.40 -3.42 1.58
C LEU A 168 -5.07 -2.71 0.27
N SER A 169 -4.02 -3.16 -0.41
CA SER A 169 -3.68 -2.70 -1.76
C SER A 169 -3.73 -3.87 -2.72
N LEU A 170 -4.53 -3.75 -3.77
CA LEU A 170 -4.76 -4.78 -4.79
C LEU A 170 -4.42 -4.19 -6.16
N TYR A 171 -3.27 -4.58 -6.72
CA TYR A 171 -2.81 -4.11 -8.00
C TYR A 171 -2.89 -5.23 -9.05
N GLY A 172 -3.28 -4.84 -10.27
CA GLY A 172 -3.44 -5.78 -11.36
C GLY A 172 -4.73 -6.59 -11.29
N ARG A 173 -4.74 -7.73 -11.99
CA ARG A 173 -5.92 -8.60 -12.07
C ARG A 173 -6.07 -9.40 -10.78
N GLN A 174 -7.25 -9.35 -10.20
CA GLN A 174 -7.62 -10.03 -8.96
C GLN A 174 -8.78 -11.03 -9.19
N PRO A 175 -9.14 -11.90 -8.22
CA PRO A 175 -10.32 -12.74 -8.31
C PRO A 175 -11.56 -11.93 -8.67
N SER A 176 -12.45 -12.47 -9.49
CA SER A 176 -13.66 -11.78 -9.95
C SER A 176 -14.76 -11.71 -8.87
N ASP A 177 -14.79 -12.67 -7.96
CA ASP A 177 -15.72 -12.69 -6.85
C ASP A 177 -15.18 -11.84 -5.70
N THR A 178 -15.85 -10.73 -5.41
CA THR A 178 -15.49 -9.75 -4.39
C THR A 178 -16.29 -9.91 -3.09
N LEU A 179 -17.23 -10.86 -3.02
CA LEU A 179 -18.11 -11.03 -1.87
C LEU A 179 -17.34 -11.23 -0.54
N GLU A 180 -16.25 -11.98 -0.60
CA GLU A 180 -15.42 -12.24 0.59
C GLU A 180 -14.71 -11.00 1.14
N LEU A 181 -14.53 -9.94 0.32
CA LEU A 181 -13.98 -8.67 0.77
C LEU A 181 -14.90 -7.93 1.74
N GLU A 182 -16.21 -8.17 1.68
CA GLU A 182 -17.19 -7.57 2.60
C GLU A 182 -16.96 -7.99 4.06
N LYS A 183 -16.25 -9.10 4.29
CA LYS A 183 -15.91 -9.59 5.63
C LYS A 183 -14.76 -8.82 6.29
N LEU A 184 -13.99 -8.06 5.52
CA LEU A 184 -12.88 -7.23 6.03
C LEU A 184 -13.40 -5.99 6.76
N THR A 185 -14.29 -6.16 7.71
CA THR A 185 -14.97 -5.07 8.43
C THR A 185 -14.03 -4.13 9.20
N GLY A 186 -12.80 -4.56 9.48
CA GLY A 186 -11.74 -3.72 10.08
C GLY A 186 -11.02 -2.81 9.10
N LEU A 187 -11.32 -2.90 7.78
CA LEU A 187 -10.58 -2.20 6.74
C LEU A 187 -10.80 -0.69 6.81
N LYS A 188 -9.70 0.07 6.88
CA LYS A 188 -9.66 1.53 6.92
C LYS A 188 -9.20 2.15 5.62
N GLU A 189 -8.28 1.49 4.94
CA GLU A 189 -7.71 1.99 3.69
C GLU A 189 -7.75 0.89 2.61
N ILE A 190 -8.26 1.23 1.43
CA ILE A 190 -8.20 0.36 0.27
C ILE A 190 -7.65 1.09 -0.94
N HIS A 191 -6.70 0.46 -1.63
CA HIS A 191 -6.16 0.94 -2.89
C HIS A 191 -6.27 -0.15 -3.96
N ILE A 192 -7.05 0.10 -5.01
CA ILE A 192 -7.21 -0.80 -6.15
C ILE A 192 -6.63 -0.11 -7.38
N LYS A 193 -5.65 -0.76 -8.02
CA LYS A 193 -4.95 -0.18 -9.17
C LYS A 193 -4.80 -1.20 -10.30
N ASN A 194 -4.93 -0.71 -11.55
CA ASN A 194 -4.79 -1.53 -12.77
C ASN A 194 -5.76 -2.72 -12.83
N ASN A 195 -6.92 -2.62 -12.16
CA ASN A 195 -7.91 -3.68 -12.21
C ASN A 195 -8.70 -3.62 -13.53
N SER A 196 -8.61 -4.69 -14.32
CA SER A 196 -9.23 -4.80 -15.64
C SER A 196 -10.40 -5.76 -15.69
N ASN A 197 -10.77 -6.41 -14.59
CA ASN A 197 -11.81 -7.42 -14.58
C ASN A 197 -13.06 -7.05 -13.75
N TRP A 198 -12.94 -6.19 -12.73
CA TRP A 198 -14.10 -5.78 -11.94
C TRP A 198 -14.91 -4.69 -12.64
N ILE A 199 -16.22 -4.90 -12.65
CA ILE A 199 -17.21 -3.93 -13.12
C ILE A 199 -17.89 -3.29 -11.91
N ASP A 200 -18.19 -4.13 -10.90
CA ASP A 200 -18.88 -3.74 -9.68
C ASP A 200 -17.90 -3.63 -8.51
N PHE A 201 -18.01 -2.53 -7.78
CA PHE A 201 -17.27 -2.20 -6.57
C PHE A 201 -18.21 -2.09 -5.36
N GLY A 202 -19.42 -2.66 -5.45
CA GLY A 202 -20.47 -2.57 -4.42
C GLY A 202 -20.04 -3.05 -3.04
N PHE A 203 -19.09 -3.99 -2.95
CA PHE A 203 -18.53 -4.44 -1.68
C PHE A 203 -17.95 -3.30 -0.82
N LEU A 204 -17.51 -2.19 -1.42
CA LEU A 204 -17.02 -1.03 -0.69
C LEU A 204 -18.06 -0.45 0.25
N SER A 205 -19.35 -0.49 -0.13
CA SER A 205 -20.47 0.03 0.69
C SER A 205 -20.72 -0.77 1.98
N LYS A 206 -20.08 -1.93 2.14
CA LYS A 206 -20.22 -2.79 3.32
C LYS A 206 -19.06 -2.64 4.32
N LEU A 207 -18.09 -1.80 4.01
CA LEU A 207 -16.88 -1.62 4.80
C LEU A 207 -16.95 -0.33 5.63
N ASP A 208 -17.79 -0.31 6.65
CA ASP A 208 -18.17 0.87 7.45
C ASP A 208 -17.00 1.60 8.14
N ASN A 209 -15.84 0.94 8.24
CA ASN A 209 -14.64 1.53 8.84
C ASN A 209 -13.72 2.21 7.83
N LEU A 210 -14.08 2.23 6.53
CA LEU A 210 -13.26 2.88 5.52
C LEU A 210 -13.10 4.38 5.78
N GLU A 211 -11.84 4.80 5.82
CA GLU A 211 -11.42 6.19 5.92
C GLU A 211 -10.82 6.69 4.59
N ARG A 212 -10.29 5.77 3.77
CA ARG A 212 -9.60 6.11 2.51
C ARG A 212 -9.87 5.09 1.42
N ILE A 213 -10.30 5.58 0.26
CA ILE A 213 -10.51 4.77 -0.95
C ILE A 213 -9.65 5.36 -2.07
N LYS A 214 -8.88 4.52 -2.78
CA LYS A 214 -8.18 4.87 -4.01
C LYS A 214 -8.51 3.86 -5.10
N LEU A 215 -9.06 4.34 -6.21
CA LEU A 215 -9.32 3.56 -7.42
C LEU A 215 -8.55 4.18 -8.58
N SER A 216 -7.54 3.48 -9.08
CA SER A 216 -6.65 4.00 -10.11
C SER A 216 -6.57 3.03 -11.29
N TYR A 217 -6.74 3.53 -12.51
CA TYR A 217 -6.68 2.69 -13.72
C TYR A 217 -7.62 1.48 -13.69
N CYS A 218 -8.80 1.62 -13.06
CA CYS A 218 -9.84 0.60 -13.05
C CYS A 218 -10.63 0.68 -14.36
N ALA A 219 -10.25 -0.17 -15.34
CA ALA A 219 -10.65 0.01 -16.73
C ALA A 219 -12.15 -0.20 -17.00
N LYS A 220 -12.89 -0.89 -16.11
CA LYS A 220 -14.28 -1.28 -16.32
C LYS A 220 -15.27 -0.61 -15.39
N ILE A 221 -14.81 0.16 -14.40
CA ILE A 221 -15.71 0.89 -13.51
C ILE A 221 -16.46 1.97 -14.31
N GLU A 222 -17.77 1.98 -14.22
CA GLU A 222 -18.65 2.96 -14.89
C GLU A 222 -19.34 3.88 -13.89
N SER A 223 -19.53 3.42 -12.64
CA SER A 223 -20.16 4.19 -11.56
C SER A 223 -19.44 3.96 -10.23
N VAL A 224 -19.49 4.96 -9.36
CA VAL A 224 -19.11 4.83 -7.96
C VAL A 224 -20.27 4.18 -7.20
N PRO A 225 -20.05 3.11 -6.41
CA PRO A 225 -21.10 2.52 -5.59
C PRO A 225 -21.60 3.51 -4.53
N SER A 226 -22.78 3.24 -3.94
CA SER A 226 -23.25 4.05 -2.80
C SER A 226 -22.21 4.04 -1.67
N LEU A 227 -21.91 5.23 -1.15
CA LEU A 227 -20.98 5.46 -0.05
C LEU A 227 -21.68 6.06 1.17
N ASP A 228 -23.04 6.04 1.19
CA ASP A 228 -23.88 6.74 2.16
C ASP A 228 -23.62 6.25 3.60
N GLU A 229 -23.30 4.98 3.76
CA GLU A 229 -23.02 4.35 5.07
C GLU A 229 -21.58 4.56 5.55
N LEU A 230 -20.68 5.08 4.69
CA LEU A 230 -19.27 5.26 5.00
C LEU A 230 -19.02 6.57 5.75
N VAL A 231 -19.61 6.72 6.91
CA VAL A 231 -19.54 7.95 7.74
C VAL A 231 -18.11 8.33 8.20
N ARG A 232 -17.15 7.41 8.09
CA ARG A 232 -15.74 7.64 8.43
C ARG A 232 -14.88 8.02 7.25
N LEU A 233 -15.43 8.04 6.04
CA LEU A 233 -14.66 8.29 4.82
C LEU A 233 -14.17 9.75 4.80
N LYS A 234 -12.83 9.91 4.72
CA LYS A 234 -12.13 11.19 4.72
C LYS A 234 -11.47 11.50 3.38
N TYR A 235 -11.28 10.48 2.56
CA TYR A 235 -10.57 10.65 1.30
C TYR A 235 -11.03 9.61 0.26
N ILE A 236 -11.34 10.08 -0.93
CA ILE A 236 -11.56 9.22 -2.10
C ILE A 236 -10.78 9.74 -3.30
N GLU A 237 -10.04 8.85 -3.94
CA GLU A 237 -9.29 9.13 -5.17
C GLU A 237 -9.79 8.23 -6.29
N LEU A 238 -10.18 8.85 -7.41
CA LEU A 238 -10.60 8.21 -8.64
C LEU A 238 -9.68 8.70 -9.76
N SER A 239 -8.69 7.91 -10.15
CA SER A 239 -7.70 8.36 -11.13
C SER A 239 -7.60 7.43 -12.34
N ASN A 240 -7.65 8.01 -13.53
CA ASN A 240 -7.52 7.31 -14.81
C ASN A 240 -8.50 6.13 -15.00
N CYS A 241 -9.72 6.24 -14.45
CA CYS A 241 -10.81 5.29 -14.64
C CYS A 241 -11.62 5.68 -15.88
N ASN A 242 -11.14 5.30 -17.07
CA ASN A 242 -11.59 5.84 -18.35
C ASN A 242 -13.08 5.58 -18.71
N ARG A 243 -13.74 4.64 -18.06
CA ARG A 243 -15.17 4.38 -18.25
C ARG A 243 -16.07 5.01 -17.19
N LEU A 244 -15.49 5.60 -16.16
CA LEU A 244 -16.24 6.22 -15.09
C LEU A 244 -17.00 7.44 -15.61
N ILE A 245 -18.32 7.38 -15.55
CA ILE A 245 -19.26 8.40 -16.03
C ILE A 245 -20.28 8.81 -14.96
N ASP A 246 -20.53 7.94 -13.97
CA ASP A 246 -21.45 8.19 -12.88
C ASP A 246 -20.70 8.31 -11.54
N ILE A 247 -20.78 9.49 -10.94
CA ILE A 247 -20.17 9.85 -9.66
C ILE A 247 -21.21 10.34 -8.65
N GLN A 248 -22.51 10.08 -8.87
CA GLN A 248 -23.59 10.58 -8.00
C GLN A 248 -23.37 10.24 -6.52
N ALA A 249 -22.75 9.08 -6.23
CA ALA A 249 -22.44 8.69 -4.85
C ALA A 249 -21.53 9.68 -4.12
N LEU A 250 -20.68 10.44 -4.85
CA LEU A 250 -19.77 11.42 -4.24
C LEU A 250 -20.50 12.64 -3.68
N TRP A 251 -21.68 12.95 -4.19
CA TRP A 251 -22.46 14.15 -3.85
C TRP A 251 -23.09 14.07 -2.45
N LYS A 252 -23.13 12.85 -1.91
CA LYS A 252 -23.65 12.60 -0.56
C LYS A 252 -22.56 12.57 0.50
N LEU A 253 -21.29 12.66 0.08
CA LEU A 253 -20.18 12.69 1.00
C LEU A 253 -20.16 13.98 1.81
N GLY A 254 -19.84 13.86 3.11
CA GLY A 254 -19.71 15.03 3.98
C GLY A 254 -18.61 15.99 3.55
N LYS A 255 -18.70 17.25 3.94
CA LYS A 255 -17.72 18.31 3.64
C LYS A 255 -16.29 17.97 4.09
N ASP A 256 -16.15 17.04 5.05
CA ASP A 256 -14.85 16.61 5.56
C ASP A 256 -14.17 15.52 4.70
N CYS A 257 -14.85 15.04 3.66
CA CYS A 257 -14.29 14.06 2.74
C CYS A 257 -13.61 14.76 1.57
N ASN A 258 -12.29 14.61 1.45
CA ASN A 258 -11.53 15.10 0.30
C ASN A 258 -11.76 14.17 -0.90
N VAL A 259 -12.13 14.75 -2.05
CA VAL A 259 -12.33 14.03 -3.31
C VAL A 259 -11.28 14.47 -4.32
N LEU A 260 -10.56 13.50 -4.88
CA LEU A 260 -9.64 13.69 -6.00
C LEU A 260 -10.13 12.86 -7.20
N ALA A 261 -10.43 13.50 -8.32
CA ALA A 261 -10.82 12.82 -9.55
C ALA A 261 -9.97 13.32 -10.72
N THR A 262 -9.10 12.47 -11.26
CA THR A 262 -8.13 12.85 -12.28
C THR A 262 -8.12 11.88 -13.45
N GLY A 263 -8.02 12.38 -14.69
CA GLY A 263 -7.85 11.56 -15.88
C GLY A 263 -9.04 10.63 -16.20
N ASN A 264 -10.22 10.88 -15.64
CA ASN A 264 -11.45 10.14 -15.91
C ASN A 264 -12.22 10.78 -17.07
N ASN A 265 -13.28 10.12 -17.57
CA ASN A 265 -14.15 10.68 -18.61
C ASN A 265 -15.28 11.57 -18.07
N LEU A 266 -15.12 12.13 -16.88
CA LEU A 266 -16.09 13.01 -16.23
C LEU A 266 -16.22 14.36 -16.93
N SER A 267 -15.19 14.78 -17.68
CA SER A 267 -15.23 15.96 -18.53
C SER A 267 -14.61 15.69 -19.88
N LYS A 268 -14.94 16.54 -20.89
CA LYS A 268 -14.39 16.43 -22.24
C LYS A 268 -12.88 16.63 -22.34
N GLU A 269 -12.28 17.28 -21.35
CA GLU A 269 -10.88 17.73 -21.38
C GLU A 269 -9.93 16.88 -20.56
N ARG A 270 -10.39 15.83 -19.87
CA ARG A 270 -9.57 14.98 -18.99
C ARG A 270 -8.68 15.76 -18.02
N ILE A 271 -9.19 16.82 -17.45
CA ILE A 271 -8.46 17.67 -16.53
C ILE A 271 -8.29 16.94 -15.18
N SER A 272 -7.22 17.23 -14.46
CA SER A 272 -7.04 16.78 -13.08
C SER A 272 -7.83 17.65 -12.12
N TYR A 273 -8.66 17.05 -11.29
CA TYR A 273 -9.48 17.75 -10.31
C TYR A 273 -9.10 17.35 -8.89
N GLN A 274 -8.95 18.34 -8.06
CA GLN A 274 -8.86 18.16 -6.63
C GLN A 274 -10.04 18.92 -6.01
N TYR A 275 -10.91 18.17 -5.33
CA TYR A 275 -11.99 18.78 -4.58
C TYR A 275 -11.41 19.55 -3.40
N ASP A 276 -11.61 20.85 -3.42
CA ASP A 276 -11.32 21.72 -2.28
C ASP A 276 -12.58 21.76 -1.41
N LYS A 277 -12.44 21.33 -0.16
CA LYS A 277 -13.53 21.33 0.82
C LYS A 277 -14.11 22.72 1.06
N ASP A 278 -13.31 23.79 0.84
CA ASP A 278 -13.75 25.18 1.00
C ASP A 278 -14.58 25.63 -0.21
N LEU A 279 -14.37 25.05 -1.39
CA LEU A 279 -15.13 25.35 -2.60
C LEU A 279 -16.53 24.72 -2.61
N GLY A 280 -16.69 23.58 -1.95
CA GLY A 280 -17.91 22.76 -2.03
C GLY A 280 -18.00 21.92 -3.31
N LEU A 281 -18.69 20.76 -3.22
CA LEU A 281 -18.75 19.82 -4.35
C LEU A 281 -19.50 20.37 -5.54
N ALA A 282 -20.58 21.12 -5.31
CA ALA A 282 -21.41 21.69 -6.37
C ALA A 282 -20.65 22.77 -7.16
N ASP A 283 -19.91 23.64 -6.47
CA ASP A 283 -19.11 24.69 -7.11
C ASP A 283 -17.92 24.09 -7.86
N TRP A 284 -17.28 23.07 -7.28
CA TRP A 284 -16.24 22.30 -7.94
C TRP A 284 -16.71 21.65 -9.24
N CYS A 285 -17.87 20.96 -9.20
CA CYS A 285 -18.45 20.36 -10.40
C CYS A 285 -18.78 21.41 -11.47
N LYS A 286 -19.27 22.58 -11.07
CA LYS A 286 -19.58 23.69 -11.96
C LYS A 286 -18.33 24.29 -12.58
N GLU A 287 -17.31 24.56 -11.77
CA GLU A 287 -16.04 25.11 -12.23
C GLU A 287 -15.37 24.20 -13.28
N TYR A 288 -15.43 22.89 -13.08
CA TYR A 288 -14.81 21.91 -13.96
C TYR A 288 -15.76 21.26 -14.97
N SER A 289 -16.94 21.86 -15.19
CA SER A 289 -17.94 21.39 -16.16
C SER A 289 -18.38 19.93 -15.98
N VAL A 290 -18.37 19.45 -14.74
CA VAL A 290 -18.91 18.14 -14.38
C VAL A 290 -20.44 18.24 -14.31
N ASN A 291 -21.15 17.37 -15.04
CA ASN A 291 -22.62 17.42 -15.09
C ASN A 291 -23.22 17.05 -13.74
N ILE A 292 -23.97 17.96 -13.14
CA ILE A 292 -24.68 17.75 -11.89
C ILE A 292 -26.19 17.56 -12.22
N PRO A 293 -26.83 16.45 -11.82
CA PRO A 293 -28.28 16.33 -11.94
C PRO A 293 -29.00 17.44 -11.17
N ASP A 294 -30.04 18.02 -11.78
CA ASP A 294 -30.80 19.15 -11.22
C ASP A 294 -31.42 18.85 -9.84
N ASP A 295 -31.78 17.59 -9.57
CA ASP A 295 -32.32 17.19 -8.28
C ASP A 295 -31.30 17.27 -7.13
N ILE A 296 -30.02 17.21 -7.45
CA ILE A 296 -28.93 17.34 -6.48
C ILE A 296 -28.59 18.82 -6.25
N LEU A 297 -28.53 19.61 -7.30
CA LEU A 297 -28.35 21.07 -7.19
C LEU A 297 -29.41 21.72 -6.28
N ASN A 298 -30.64 21.21 -6.32
CA ASN A 298 -31.77 21.76 -5.55
C ASN A 298 -31.81 21.30 -4.08
N ARG A 299 -30.94 20.38 -3.64
CA ARG A 299 -30.90 19.90 -2.24
C ARG A 299 -30.01 20.73 -1.33
N GLY A 300 -29.39 21.80 -1.83
CA GLY A 300 -28.57 22.72 -1.05
C GLY A 300 -27.31 22.05 -0.49
N LEU A 301 -26.48 21.55 -1.37
CA LEU A 301 -25.13 21.10 -1.07
C LEU A 301 -24.25 22.25 -0.59
#